data_65f75efcae9f6780503962e9a8bad8d6
#
_entry.id   65f75efcae9f6780503962e9a8bad8d6
#
_cell.length_a   1.000
_cell.length_b   1.000
_cell.length_c   1.000
_cell.angle_alpha   90.00
_cell.angle_beta   90.00
_cell.angle_gamma   90.00
#
_symmetry.space_group_name_H-M   'P 1'
#
loop_
_entity.id
_entity.type
_entity.pdbx_description
1 polymer ?
#
loop_
_entity_poly.entity_id
_entity_poly.type
_entity_poly.pdbx_seq_one_letter_code
_entity_poly.pdbx_strand_id
1 'polypeptide(L)'
;IERTELIEDTINKYLKDDIDLKRTDKLLKIILFSAVFEFLYKANTPKNVIISEYIQASEFFLEKAQIRYLNAILDKLSKSIRK
;
A
#
# COMPACT_ATOMS: atom_id res chain seq x y z
N ILE A 1 4.58 16.97 4.01
CA ILE A 1 4.97 17.13 2.60
C ILE A 1 6.13 16.21 2.26
N GLU A 2 7.18 16.27 3.03
CA GLU A 2 8.36 15.45 2.80
C GLU A 2 8.05 13.96 2.91
N ARG A 3 7.21 13.58 3.88
CA ARG A 3 6.80 12.19 4.04
C ARG A 3 5.95 11.71 2.89
N THR A 4 5.09 12.59 2.36
CA THR A 4 4.26 12.24 1.21
C THR A 4 5.12 11.97 -0.01
N GLU A 5 6.13 12.80 -0.25
CA GLU A 5 7.06 12.61 -1.36
C GLU A 5 7.85 11.31 -1.19
N LEU A 6 8.32 11.03 0.01
CA LEU A 6 9.05 9.80 0.30
C LEU A 6 8.19 8.57 0.03
N ILE A 7 6.93 8.60 0.47
CA ILE A 7 6.02 7.49 0.25
C ILE A 7 5.74 7.31 -1.23
N GLU A 8 5.48 8.41 -1.94
CA GLU A 8 5.23 8.39 -3.37
C GLU A 8 6.44 7.83 -4.13
N ASP A 9 7.65 8.28 -3.78
CA ASP A 9 8.88 7.77 -4.38
C ASP A 9 9.06 6.28 -4.11
N THR A 10 8.73 5.84 -2.90
CA THR A 10 8.81 4.42 -2.54
C THR A 10 7.89 3.59 -3.40
N ILE A 11 6.65 4.03 -3.57
CA ILE A 11 5.68 3.33 -4.40
C ILE A 11 6.16 3.28 -5.85
N ASN A 12 6.60 4.41 -6.38
CA ASN A 12 7.09 4.47 -7.75
C ASN A 12 8.33 3.59 -7.96
N LYS A 13 9.22 3.55 -6.98
CA LYS A 13 10.44 2.74 -7.08
C LYS A 13 10.14 1.24 -7.17
N TYR A 14 9.18 0.76 -6.39
CA TYR A 14 8.92 -0.67 -6.30
C TYR A 14 7.76 -1.15 -7.16
N LEU A 15 6.88 -0.24 -7.59
CA LEU A 15 5.65 -0.61 -8.28
C LEU A 15 5.43 0.13 -9.60
N LYS A 16 6.44 0.78 -10.14
CA LYS A 16 6.24 1.61 -11.34
C LYS A 16 5.67 0.81 -12.52
N ASP A 17 5.96 -0.47 -12.58
CA ASP A 17 5.46 -1.33 -13.66
C ASP A 17 4.11 -1.97 -13.32
N ASP A 18 3.71 -1.90 -12.06
CA ASP A 18 2.49 -2.55 -11.58
C ASP A 18 1.34 -1.58 -11.37
N ILE A 19 1.66 -0.30 -11.14
CA ILE A 19 0.65 0.68 -10.78
C ILE A 19 1.03 2.05 -11.34
N ASP A 20 0.02 2.75 -11.85
CA ASP A 20 0.16 4.15 -12.26
C ASP A 20 -0.63 5.00 -11.26
N LEU A 21 0.10 5.71 -10.40
CA LEU A 21 -0.53 6.52 -9.36
C LEU A 21 -1.45 7.60 -9.91
N LYS A 22 -1.17 8.09 -11.11
CA LYS A 22 -2.01 9.11 -11.72
C LYS A 22 -3.37 8.58 -12.14
N ARG A 23 -3.44 7.29 -12.48
CA ARG A 23 -4.67 6.62 -12.92
C ARG A 23 -5.30 5.79 -11.82
N THR A 24 -4.63 5.67 -10.68
CA THR A 24 -5.15 4.90 -9.56
C THR A 24 -6.30 5.63 -8.90
N ASP A 25 -7.35 4.89 -8.55
CA ASP A 25 -8.48 5.40 -7.80
C ASP A 25 -7.97 6.12 -6.54
N LYS A 26 -8.56 7.26 -6.25
CA LYS A 26 -8.17 8.08 -5.10
C LYS A 26 -8.21 7.29 -3.79
N LEU A 27 -9.24 6.46 -3.61
CA LEU A 27 -9.38 5.66 -2.39
C LEU A 27 -8.26 4.63 -2.27
N LEU A 28 -7.95 3.93 -3.37
CA LEU A 28 -6.83 2.99 -3.39
C LEU A 28 -5.51 3.69 -3.11
N LYS A 29 -5.34 4.88 -3.66
CA LYS A 29 -4.13 5.68 -3.46
C LYS A 29 -3.95 6.03 -1.98
N ILE A 30 -5.03 6.45 -1.33
CA ILE A 30 -4.99 6.78 0.10
C ILE A 30 -4.62 5.54 0.92
N ILE A 31 -5.21 4.40 0.61
CA ILE A 31 -4.91 3.15 1.31
C ILE A 31 -3.45 2.76 1.12
N LEU A 32 -2.94 2.85 -0.11
CA LEU A 32 -1.54 2.53 -0.40
C LEU A 32 -0.59 3.44 0.36
N PHE A 33 -0.87 4.74 0.37
CA PHE A 33 -0.03 5.70 1.09
C PHE A 33 -0.01 5.40 2.58
N SER A 34 -1.18 5.12 3.16
CA SER A 34 -1.27 4.82 4.58
C SER A 34 -0.53 3.54 4.94
N ALA A 35 -0.67 2.50 4.12
CA ALA A 35 0.02 1.23 4.35
C ALA A 35 1.53 1.38 4.25
N VAL A 36 2.01 2.09 3.24
CA VAL A 36 3.45 2.32 3.08
C VAL A 36 4.00 3.11 4.26
N PHE A 37 3.26 4.10 4.73
CA PHE A 37 3.64 4.84 5.93
C PHE A 37 3.84 3.89 7.11
N GLU A 38 2.92 2.97 7.34
CA GLU A 38 3.06 2.02 8.43
C GLU A 38 4.22 1.04 8.22
N PHE A 39 4.44 0.58 6.99
CA PHE A 39 5.58 -0.28 6.70
C PHE A 39 6.91 0.41 7.00
N LEU A 40 7.00 1.70 6.71
CA LEU A 40 8.23 2.46 6.91
C LEU A 40 8.45 2.89 8.36
N TYR A 41 7.41 3.28 9.05
CA TYR A 41 7.54 3.98 10.33
C TYR A 41 7.06 3.20 11.55
N LYS A 42 6.33 2.11 11.35
CA LYS A 42 5.88 1.26 12.46
C LYS A 42 6.60 -0.08 12.44
N ALA A 43 7.89 -0.03 12.69
CA ALA A 43 8.77 -1.20 12.58
C ALA A 43 8.37 -2.35 13.51
N ASN A 44 7.72 -2.06 14.63
CA ASN A 44 7.33 -3.08 15.60
C ASN A 44 6.06 -3.83 15.21
N THR A 45 5.30 -3.33 14.24
CA THR A 45 4.08 -3.99 13.80
C THR A 45 4.42 -4.97 12.66
N PRO A 46 4.09 -6.26 12.79
CA PRO A 46 4.35 -7.22 11.72
C PRO A 46 3.66 -6.82 10.42
N LYS A 47 4.35 -7.05 9.30
CA LYS A 47 3.80 -6.69 7.98
C LYS A 47 2.47 -7.36 7.70
N ASN A 48 2.31 -8.61 8.12
CA ASN A 48 1.06 -9.35 7.88
C ASN A 48 -0.12 -8.73 8.63
N VAL A 49 0.12 -8.16 9.80
CA VAL A 49 -0.92 -7.47 10.56
C VAL A 49 -1.34 -6.20 9.84
N ILE A 50 -0.37 -5.44 9.32
CA ILE A 50 -0.66 -4.22 8.57
C ILE A 50 -1.50 -4.55 7.34
N ILE A 51 -1.09 -5.53 6.56
CA ILE A 51 -1.81 -5.94 5.35
C ILE A 51 -3.23 -6.37 5.71
N SER A 52 -3.38 -7.22 6.72
CA SER A 52 -4.68 -7.73 7.16
C SER A 52 -5.63 -6.60 7.55
N GLU A 53 -5.14 -5.63 8.32
CA GLU A 53 -5.96 -4.50 8.76
C GLU A 53 -6.46 -3.67 7.58
N TYR A 54 -5.60 -3.37 6.62
CA TYR A 54 -6.00 -2.58 5.45
C TYR A 54 -6.94 -3.35 4.53
N ILE A 55 -6.73 -4.65 4.38
CA ILE A 55 -7.63 -5.48 3.58
C ILE A 55 -9.01 -5.54 4.23
N GLN A 56 -9.09 -5.75 5.54
CA GLN A 56 -10.36 -5.78 6.24
C GLN A 56 -11.11 -4.46 6.13
N ALA A 57 -10.41 -3.35 6.29
CA ALA A 57 -11.02 -2.02 6.15
C ALA A 57 -11.50 -1.80 4.71
N SER A 58 -10.74 -2.28 3.74
CA SER A 58 -11.08 -2.10 2.33
C SER A 58 -12.33 -2.86 1.91
N GLU A 59 -12.67 -3.93 2.60
CA GLU A 59 -13.86 -4.73 2.29
C GLU A 59 -15.15 -3.93 2.34
N PHE A 60 -15.16 -2.83 3.11
CA PHE A 60 -16.33 -1.95 3.19
C PHE A 60 -16.47 -1.01 2.00
N PHE A 61 -15.42 -0.85 1.21
CA PHE A 61 -15.38 0.19 0.17
C PHE A 61 -15.05 -0.34 -1.23
N LEU A 62 -14.38 -1.47 -1.31
CA LEU A 62 -13.84 -1.98 -2.57
C LEU A 62 -14.50 -3.29 -2.97
N GLU A 63 -14.53 -3.54 -4.28
CA GLU A 63 -15.00 -4.80 -4.83
C GLU A 63 -13.92 -5.88 -4.68
N LYS A 64 -14.34 -7.14 -4.78
CA LYS A 64 -13.43 -8.28 -4.61
C LYS A 64 -12.20 -8.22 -5.51
N ALA A 65 -12.38 -7.80 -6.76
CA ALA A 65 -11.27 -7.69 -7.71
C ALA A 65 -10.26 -6.64 -7.25
N GLN A 66 -10.76 -5.52 -6.75
CA GLN A 66 -9.90 -4.45 -6.24
C GLN A 66 -9.17 -4.88 -4.98
N ILE A 67 -9.84 -5.64 -4.11
CA ILE A 67 -9.23 -6.16 -2.88
C ILE A 67 -8.11 -7.13 -3.20
N ARG A 68 -8.30 -8.02 -4.16
CA ARG A 68 -7.26 -8.94 -4.60
C ARG A 68 -6.05 -8.19 -5.17
N TYR A 69 -6.32 -7.17 -5.97
CA TYR A 69 -5.28 -6.32 -6.52
C TYR A 69 -4.51 -5.61 -5.39
N LEU A 70 -5.24 -5.02 -4.45
CA LEU A 70 -4.65 -4.33 -3.32
C LEU A 70 -3.80 -5.28 -2.47
N ASN A 71 -4.31 -6.47 -2.20
CA ASN A 71 -3.57 -7.47 -1.42
C ASN A 71 -2.24 -7.82 -2.08
N ALA A 72 -2.25 -8.04 -3.39
CA ALA A 72 -1.03 -8.35 -4.14
C ALA A 72 -0.02 -7.20 -4.09
N ILE A 73 -0.51 -5.97 -4.24
CA ILE A 73 0.34 -4.78 -4.19
C ILE A 73 0.94 -4.59 -2.79
N LEU A 74 0.13 -4.73 -1.76
CA LEU A 74 0.61 -4.59 -0.39
C LEU A 74 1.64 -5.66 -0.04
N ASP A 75 1.43 -6.90 -0.47
CA ASP A 75 2.38 -7.98 -0.26
C ASP A 75 3.72 -7.66 -0.94
N LYS A 76 3.68 -7.22 -2.18
CA LYS A 76 4.89 -6.86 -2.92
C LYS A 76 5.64 -5.70 -2.24
N LEU A 77 4.91 -4.67 -1.82
CA LEU A 77 5.51 -3.54 -1.11
C LEU A 77 6.15 -3.98 0.20
N SER A 78 5.47 -4.82 0.95
CA SER A 78 5.99 -5.28 2.25
C SER A 78 7.30 -6.04 2.08
N LYS A 79 7.39 -6.90 1.08
CA LYS A 79 8.62 -7.66 0.81
C LYS A 79 9.76 -6.75 0.34
N SER A 80 9.43 -5.68 -0.36
CA SER A 80 10.44 -4.73 -0.84
C SER A 80 10.94 -3.80 0.25
N ILE A 81 10.04 -3.35 1.13
CA ILE A 81 10.35 -2.42 2.20
C ILE A 81 10.93 -3.14 3.42
N ARG A 82 10.35 -4.28 3.79
CA ARG A 82 10.78 -5.07 4.94
C ARG A 82 11.36 -6.40 4.46
N LYS A 83 12.59 -6.38 4.15
CA LYS A 83 13.30 -7.59 3.68
C LYS A 83 13.57 -8.58 4.78
#